data_2eb2a136af7b2ef0357f02f0fa3b1fe5
#
_entry.id   2eb2a136af7b2ef0357f02f0fa3b1fe5
#
_cell.length_a   1.000
_cell.length_b   1.000
_cell.length_c   1.000
_cell.angle_alpha   90.00
_cell.angle_beta   90.00
_cell.angle_gamma   90.00
#
_symmetry.space_group_name_H-M   'P 1'
#
loop_
_entity.id
_entity.type
_entity.pdbx_description
1 polymer ?
#
loop_
_entity_poly.entity_id
_entity_poly.type
_entity_poly.pdbx_seq_one_letter_code
_entity_poly.pdbx_strand_id
1 'polypeptide(L)'
;MFNVLGARLQQKKRTIAFPKEEPVLPDRFRGRPEIQQSLCTPDCRICAEACPTDAMRRDAEGLTLDMGRCLFCGECAAVCPLKAIRHTTDYRLAVRNRNDMILKGSEVALASALQRETLRLFGRSLKLREVSAAGCNACEADVNVLGTVVFDLGRFGIQFVASPRHADGILITGPISRNMMLALKKTYEAVPTPKLVIAVGACAISGGPFIDNPEIHNGAESTLPIDLYVPGCPPHPLTILDGLLRLIRAR
;
A
#
# COMPACT_ATOMS: atom_id res chain seq x y z
N MET A 1 -33.37 -26.19 -2.77
CA MET A 1 -32.52 -26.01 -3.97
C MET A 1 -33.01 -24.85 -4.86
N PHE A 2 -34.31 -24.75 -5.20
CA PHE A 2 -34.84 -23.64 -6.03
C PHE A 2 -34.63 -22.24 -5.45
N ASN A 3 -34.68 -22.06 -4.13
CA ASN A 3 -34.42 -20.75 -3.48
C ASN A 3 -32.97 -20.26 -3.69
N VAL A 4 -32.00 -21.17 -3.75
CA VAL A 4 -30.58 -20.81 -3.99
C VAL A 4 -30.38 -20.37 -5.45
N LEU A 5 -31.01 -21.07 -6.40
CA LEU A 5 -30.97 -20.68 -7.82
C LEU A 5 -31.67 -19.34 -8.05
N GLY A 6 -32.85 -19.14 -7.44
CA GLY A 6 -33.56 -17.87 -7.49
C GLY A 6 -32.76 -16.72 -6.91
N ALA A 7 -32.15 -16.90 -5.75
CA ALA A 7 -31.27 -15.92 -5.14
C ALA A 7 -30.06 -15.63 -6.04
N ARG A 8 -29.45 -16.64 -6.65
CA ARG A 8 -28.32 -16.48 -7.57
C ARG A 8 -28.69 -15.65 -8.81
N LEU A 9 -29.84 -15.93 -9.40
CA LEU A 9 -30.34 -15.18 -10.57
C LEU A 9 -30.64 -13.72 -10.19
N GLN A 10 -31.25 -13.49 -9.03
CA GLN A 10 -31.59 -12.16 -8.53
C GLN A 10 -30.37 -11.33 -8.11
N GLN A 11 -29.41 -11.96 -7.43
CA GLN A 11 -28.22 -11.27 -6.91
C GLN A 11 -27.12 -11.08 -7.96
N LYS A 12 -27.13 -11.82 -9.05
CA LYS A 12 -26.11 -11.79 -10.12
C LYS A 12 -24.69 -12.03 -9.57
N LYS A 13 -23.69 -11.32 -10.14
CA LYS A 13 -22.29 -11.36 -9.67
C LYS A 13 -22.07 -10.25 -8.64
N ARG A 14 -21.49 -10.59 -7.49
CA ARG A 14 -21.11 -9.64 -6.44
C ARG A 14 -19.63 -9.27 -6.48
N THR A 15 -18.82 -10.10 -7.13
CA THR A 15 -17.40 -9.86 -7.31
C THR A 15 -17.18 -8.79 -8.38
N ILE A 16 -16.35 -7.80 -8.07
CA ILE A 16 -15.97 -6.74 -9.01
C ILE A 16 -15.23 -7.33 -10.22
N ALA A 17 -15.42 -6.73 -11.39
CA ALA A 17 -14.80 -7.20 -12.64
C ALA A 17 -13.32 -6.79 -12.79
N PHE A 18 -12.68 -6.38 -11.71
CA PHE A 18 -11.26 -6.01 -11.66
C PHE A 18 -10.34 -7.20 -12.03
N PRO A 19 -9.26 -7.04 -12.81
CA PRO A 19 -8.77 -5.79 -13.43
C PRO A 19 -9.30 -5.53 -14.84
N LYS A 20 -10.35 -6.24 -15.30
CA LYS A 20 -10.90 -6.10 -16.66
C LYS A 20 -11.64 -4.78 -16.85
N GLU A 21 -12.29 -4.30 -15.80
CA GLU A 21 -13.02 -3.05 -15.77
C GLU A 21 -12.44 -2.14 -14.71
N GLU A 22 -12.39 -0.83 -14.97
CA GLU A 22 -11.99 0.15 -13.97
C GLU A 22 -13.02 0.17 -12.84
N PRO A 23 -12.57 0.09 -11.58
CA PRO A 23 -13.47 0.07 -10.45
C PRO A 23 -14.11 1.45 -10.20
N VAL A 24 -15.36 1.45 -9.79
CA VAL A 24 -16.03 2.65 -9.30
C VAL A 24 -15.55 2.92 -7.86
N LEU A 25 -14.89 4.04 -7.67
CA LEU A 25 -14.40 4.48 -6.36
C LEU A 25 -15.36 5.49 -5.74
N PRO A 26 -15.46 5.56 -4.40
CA PRO A 26 -16.29 6.57 -3.75
C PRO A 26 -15.76 7.99 -3.99
N ASP A 27 -16.64 8.99 -4.04
CA ASP A 27 -16.29 10.39 -4.29
C ASP A 27 -15.27 10.97 -3.29
N ARG A 28 -15.22 10.41 -2.09
CA ARG A 28 -14.26 10.81 -1.05
C ARG A 28 -12.90 10.11 -1.14
N PHE A 29 -12.73 9.21 -2.11
CA PHE A 29 -11.46 8.52 -2.30
C PHE A 29 -10.34 9.52 -2.64
N ARG A 30 -9.22 9.40 -1.93
CA ARG A 30 -8.01 10.16 -2.18
C ARG A 30 -6.93 9.21 -2.69
N GLY A 31 -6.80 9.18 -4.01
CA GLY A 31 -5.75 8.41 -4.67
C GLY A 31 -4.45 9.20 -4.82
N ARG A 32 -3.73 8.98 -5.90
CA ARG A 32 -2.43 9.58 -6.14
C ARG A 32 -2.47 11.11 -5.98
N PRO A 33 -1.60 11.67 -5.11
CA PRO A 33 -1.41 13.11 -5.06
C PRO A 33 -0.70 13.59 -6.32
N GLU A 34 -1.09 14.76 -6.83
CA GLU A 34 -0.42 15.45 -7.93
C GLU A 34 0.00 16.84 -7.50
N ILE A 35 1.20 17.23 -7.88
CA ILE A 35 1.79 18.54 -7.59
C ILE A 35 1.99 19.28 -8.90
N GLN A 36 1.29 20.40 -9.06
CA GLN A 36 1.46 21.29 -10.20
C GLN A 36 2.49 22.38 -9.85
N GLN A 37 3.77 22.07 -10.10
CA GLN A 37 4.90 22.93 -9.72
C GLN A 37 4.78 24.36 -10.28
N SER A 38 4.23 24.53 -11.50
CA SER A 38 4.05 25.83 -12.15
C SER A 38 3.14 26.80 -11.40
N LEU A 39 2.24 26.29 -10.55
CA LEU A 39 1.37 27.12 -9.70
C LEU A 39 2.01 27.44 -8.36
N CYS A 40 3.12 26.82 -8.02
CA CYS A 40 3.71 26.93 -6.69
C CYS A 40 4.74 28.07 -6.65
N THR A 41 4.57 29.03 -5.73
CA THR A 41 5.55 30.10 -5.53
C THR A 41 6.80 29.59 -4.84
N PRO A 42 8.01 30.06 -5.19
CA PRO A 42 9.28 29.54 -4.68
C PRO A 42 9.41 29.55 -3.16
N ASP A 43 8.90 30.57 -2.48
CA ASP A 43 9.07 30.75 -1.03
C ASP A 43 7.92 30.19 -0.18
N CYS A 44 6.87 29.65 -0.82
CA CYS A 44 5.70 29.15 -0.10
C CYS A 44 6.01 27.78 0.55
N ARG A 45 5.77 27.65 1.85
CA ARG A 45 5.94 26.42 2.65
C ARG A 45 4.68 25.96 3.36
N ILE A 46 3.55 26.60 3.15
CA ILE A 46 2.29 26.37 3.88
C ILE A 46 1.90 24.89 3.91
N CYS A 47 1.98 24.20 2.77
CA CYS A 47 1.64 22.78 2.68
C CYS A 47 2.65 21.85 3.38
N ALA A 48 3.91 22.24 3.43
CA ALA A 48 4.94 21.49 4.16
C ALA A 48 4.77 21.66 5.68
N GLU A 49 4.51 22.89 6.14
CA GLU A 49 4.26 23.20 7.55
C GLU A 49 2.96 22.57 8.08
N ALA A 50 1.94 22.42 7.23
CA ALA A 50 0.69 21.76 7.58
C ALA A 50 0.77 20.23 7.54
N CYS A 51 1.87 19.64 7.07
CA CYS A 51 1.96 18.19 6.92
C CYS A 51 2.30 17.49 8.24
N PRO A 52 1.42 16.65 8.81
CA PRO A 52 1.62 16.08 10.14
C PRO A 52 2.75 15.03 10.22
N THR A 53 3.28 14.59 9.07
CA THR A 53 4.33 13.55 8.99
C THR A 53 5.54 14.00 8.19
N ASP A 54 5.67 15.29 7.90
CA ASP A 54 6.73 15.85 7.04
C ASP A 54 6.88 15.12 5.69
N ALA A 55 5.73 14.63 5.17
CA ALA A 55 5.69 14.00 3.86
C ALA A 55 5.87 15.02 2.72
N MET A 56 5.40 16.26 2.93
CA MET A 56 5.61 17.37 2.01
C MET A 56 6.90 18.10 2.37
N ARG A 57 7.79 18.26 1.39
CA ARG A 57 9.05 18.98 1.57
C ARG A 57 9.29 19.91 0.40
N ARG A 58 9.97 21.03 0.70
CA ARG A 58 10.44 21.95 -0.32
C ARG A 58 11.96 22.02 -0.26
N ASP A 59 12.58 21.80 -1.38
CA ASP A 59 14.01 21.96 -1.61
C ASP A 59 14.29 22.98 -2.75
N ALA A 60 15.54 23.09 -3.16
CA ALA A 60 15.95 23.98 -4.25
C ALA A 60 15.35 23.58 -5.61
N GLU A 61 14.95 22.32 -5.78
CA GLU A 61 14.38 21.78 -7.01
C GLU A 61 12.84 21.93 -7.06
N GLY A 62 12.21 22.30 -5.95
CA GLY A 62 10.77 22.50 -5.85
C GLY A 62 10.09 21.78 -4.70
N LEU A 63 8.79 21.55 -4.86
CA LEU A 63 7.98 20.85 -3.88
C LEU A 63 8.00 19.34 -4.15
N THR A 64 8.26 18.55 -3.13
CA THR A 64 8.28 17.09 -3.19
C THR A 64 7.31 16.49 -2.19
N LEU A 65 6.77 15.31 -2.50
CA LEU A 65 5.92 14.53 -1.62
C LEU A 65 6.43 13.10 -1.50
N ASP A 66 6.71 12.68 -0.29
CA ASP A 66 7.00 11.29 0.05
C ASP A 66 5.69 10.53 0.33
N MET A 67 5.20 9.72 -0.63
CA MET A 67 4.00 8.90 -0.46
C MET A 67 4.15 7.87 0.66
N GLY A 68 5.37 7.42 0.96
CA GLY A 68 5.61 6.46 2.04
C GLY A 68 5.41 7.05 3.44
N ARG A 69 5.47 8.38 3.58
CA ARG A 69 5.17 9.13 4.81
C ARG A 69 3.76 9.71 4.79
N CYS A 70 3.13 9.80 3.61
CA CYS A 70 1.85 10.46 3.42
C CYS A 70 0.71 9.69 4.08
N LEU A 71 -0.13 10.40 4.86
CA LEU A 71 -1.35 9.85 5.46
C LEU A 71 -2.57 9.99 4.54
N PHE A 72 -2.42 10.58 3.36
CA PHE A 72 -3.51 10.88 2.43
C PHE A 72 -4.65 11.70 3.09
N CYS A 73 -4.33 12.50 4.11
CA CYS A 73 -5.29 13.31 4.87
C CYS A 73 -5.89 14.45 4.04
N GLY A 74 -5.16 14.97 3.05
CA GLY A 74 -5.60 16.06 2.18
C GLY A 74 -5.34 17.47 2.73
N GLU A 75 -4.72 17.62 3.91
CA GLU A 75 -4.42 18.92 4.52
C GLU A 75 -3.58 19.82 3.60
N CYS A 76 -2.54 19.27 2.97
CA CYS A 76 -1.70 20.01 2.03
C CYS A 76 -2.49 20.61 0.86
N ALA A 77 -3.53 19.92 0.38
CA ALA A 77 -4.40 20.42 -0.68
C ALA A 77 -5.41 21.46 -0.14
N ALA A 78 -5.89 21.27 1.09
CA ALA A 78 -6.86 22.17 1.72
C ALA A 78 -6.24 23.54 2.03
N VAL A 79 -5.00 23.57 2.55
CA VAL A 79 -4.32 24.82 2.91
C VAL A 79 -3.66 25.53 1.73
N CYS A 80 -3.56 24.90 0.56
CA CYS A 80 -2.88 25.48 -0.59
C CYS A 80 -3.72 26.58 -1.26
N PRO A 81 -3.33 27.88 -1.17
CA PRO A 81 -4.13 28.97 -1.70
C PRO A 81 -4.22 28.95 -3.24
N LEU A 82 -3.21 28.40 -3.89
CA LEU A 82 -3.14 28.31 -5.36
C LEU A 82 -3.63 26.97 -5.91
N LYS A 83 -4.12 26.08 -5.04
CA LYS A 83 -4.60 24.73 -5.42
C LYS A 83 -3.59 23.93 -6.27
N ALA A 84 -2.31 24.14 -5.99
CA ALA A 84 -1.22 23.46 -6.69
C ALA A 84 -1.14 21.96 -6.36
N ILE A 85 -1.84 21.50 -5.33
CA ILE A 85 -1.87 20.11 -4.89
C ILE A 85 -3.29 19.60 -4.99
N ARG A 86 -3.45 18.43 -5.61
CA ARG A 86 -4.75 17.74 -5.66
C ARG A 86 -4.57 16.23 -5.49
N HIS A 87 -5.59 15.56 -5.01
CA HIS A 87 -5.68 14.10 -5.02
C HIS A 87 -6.51 13.64 -6.22
N THR A 88 -6.01 12.64 -6.92
CA THR A 88 -6.75 12.01 -8.03
C THR A 88 -7.58 10.84 -7.52
N THR A 89 -8.30 10.18 -8.42
CA THR A 89 -8.95 8.88 -8.16
C THR A 89 -8.06 7.69 -8.54
N ASP A 90 -6.77 7.91 -8.87
CA ASP A 90 -5.86 6.82 -9.22
C ASP A 90 -5.40 6.07 -7.96
N TYR A 91 -5.81 4.81 -7.84
CA TYR A 91 -5.48 3.91 -6.74
C TYR A 91 -4.15 3.17 -6.95
N ARG A 92 -3.53 3.29 -8.12
CA ARG A 92 -2.28 2.62 -8.49
C ARG A 92 -1.10 3.37 -7.89
N LEU A 93 -0.61 2.89 -6.76
CA LEU A 93 0.40 3.60 -5.96
C LEU A 93 1.59 2.72 -5.57
N ALA A 94 1.47 1.40 -5.72
CA ALA A 94 2.48 0.47 -5.24
C ALA A 94 3.76 0.54 -6.08
N VAL A 95 4.91 0.54 -5.39
CA VAL A 95 6.25 0.63 -5.99
C VAL A 95 7.19 -0.43 -5.41
N ARG A 96 8.29 -0.72 -6.11
CA ARG A 96 9.30 -1.68 -5.64
C ARG A 96 10.47 -1.03 -4.90
N ASN A 97 10.78 0.21 -5.21
CA ASN A 97 11.88 0.91 -4.56
C ASN A 97 11.34 2.04 -3.69
N ARG A 98 11.94 2.24 -2.54
CA ARG A 98 11.55 3.30 -1.59
C ARG A 98 11.61 4.69 -2.23
N ASN A 99 12.62 4.94 -3.07
CA ASN A 99 12.80 6.23 -3.74
C ASN A 99 11.73 6.55 -4.78
N ASP A 100 11.08 5.53 -5.36
CA ASP A 100 9.99 5.71 -6.32
C ASP A 100 8.71 6.28 -5.70
N MET A 101 8.67 6.39 -4.35
CA MET A 101 7.59 7.07 -3.63
C MET A 101 7.76 8.58 -3.53
N ILE A 102 8.92 9.13 -3.90
CA ILE A 102 9.17 10.57 -3.86
C ILE A 102 8.63 11.20 -5.13
N LEU A 103 7.51 11.90 -5.01
CA LEU A 103 6.87 12.58 -6.13
C LEU A 103 7.38 14.01 -6.25
N LYS A 104 7.77 14.40 -7.49
CA LYS A 104 8.08 15.79 -7.88
C LYS A 104 7.02 16.39 -8.82
N GLY A 105 6.00 15.64 -9.14
CA GLY A 105 4.92 16.02 -10.08
C GLY A 105 3.76 15.05 -10.02
N SER A 106 3.36 14.48 -11.17
CA SER A 106 2.23 13.55 -11.28
C SER A 106 2.64 12.10 -11.55
N GLU A 107 3.91 11.84 -11.83
CA GLU A 107 4.37 10.52 -12.24
C GLU A 107 4.79 9.64 -11.06
N VAL A 108 4.42 8.35 -11.12
CA VAL A 108 4.81 7.31 -10.18
C VAL A 108 5.42 6.16 -10.97
N ALA A 109 6.62 5.76 -10.58
CA ALA A 109 7.25 4.54 -11.10
C ALA A 109 6.58 3.31 -10.48
N LEU A 110 5.44 2.91 -11.04
CA LEU A 110 4.64 1.79 -10.52
C LEU A 110 5.43 0.49 -10.47
N ALA A 111 5.11 -0.35 -9.49
CA ALA A 111 5.75 -1.64 -9.28
C ALA A 111 5.78 -2.48 -10.57
N SER A 112 6.96 -2.93 -10.94
CA SER A 112 7.19 -3.89 -12.01
C SER A 112 7.06 -5.33 -11.49
N ALA A 113 6.79 -6.27 -12.41
CA ALA A 113 6.75 -7.69 -12.07
C ALA A 113 8.12 -8.19 -11.60
N LEU A 114 8.09 -9.24 -10.77
CA LEU A 114 9.28 -9.99 -10.39
C LEU A 114 9.99 -10.55 -11.61
N GLN A 115 11.27 -10.86 -11.46
CA GLN A 115 12.04 -11.54 -12.50
C GLN A 115 11.39 -12.86 -12.90
N ARG A 116 11.59 -13.27 -14.16
CA ARG A 116 10.92 -14.45 -14.76
C ARG A 116 11.08 -15.73 -13.91
N GLU A 117 12.20 -15.93 -13.28
CA GLU A 117 12.47 -17.08 -12.42
C GLU A 117 11.63 -17.06 -11.15
N THR A 118 11.55 -15.91 -10.50
CA THR A 118 10.70 -15.70 -9.30
C THR A 118 9.22 -15.79 -9.66
N LEU A 119 8.81 -15.28 -10.83
CA LEU A 119 7.44 -15.42 -11.34
C LEU A 119 7.02 -16.88 -11.57
N ARG A 120 7.94 -17.75 -11.97
CA ARG A 120 7.66 -19.19 -12.11
C ARG A 120 7.31 -19.83 -10.78
N LEU A 121 7.89 -19.36 -9.69
CA LEU A 121 7.61 -19.85 -8.34
C LEU A 121 6.28 -19.31 -7.79
N PHE A 122 6.05 -18.01 -7.89
CA PHE A 122 4.94 -17.34 -7.21
C PHE A 122 3.77 -16.93 -8.11
N GLY A 123 3.95 -16.92 -9.43
CA GLY A 123 2.94 -16.39 -10.37
C GLY A 123 1.63 -17.18 -10.46
N ARG A 124 1.60 -18.45 -10.02
CA ARG A 124 0.40 -19.29 -10.01
C ARG A 124 -0.28 -19.34 -8.66
N SER A 125 0.49 -19.23 -7.58
CA SER A 125 0.00 -19.27 -6.22
C SER A 125 0.97 -18.50 -5.33
N LEU A 126 0.46 -17.48 -4.64
CA LEU A 126 1.20 -16.68 -3.67
C LEU A 126 0.50 -16.79 -2.30
N LYS A 127 1.16 -17.40 -1.35
CA LYS A 127 0.70 -17.53 0.03
C LYS A 127 1.43 -16.53 0.90
N LEU A 128 0.70 -15.67 1.57
CA LEU A 128 1.24 -14.61 2.42
C LEU A 128 0.90 -14.85 3.88
N ARG A 129 1.85 -14.61 4.76
CA ARG A 129 1.59 -14.46 6.20
C ARG A 129 1.51 -12.98 6.54
N GLU A 130 0.34 -12.53 6.97
CA GLU A 130 0.17 -11.18 7.50
C GLU A 130 0.78 -11.07 8.89
N VAL A 131 1.54 -10.01 9.14
CA VAL A 131 2.15 -9.67 10.42
C VAL A 131 1.73 -8.26 10.81
N SER A 132 0.80 -8.15 11.76
CA SER A 132 0.45 -6.89 12.39
C SER A 132 1.53 -6.51 13.41
N ALA A 133 2.28 -5.47 13.12
CA ALA A 133 3.41 -5.03 13.94
C ALA A 133 3.07 -3.77 14.76
N ALA A 134 1.99 -3.86 15.55
CA ALA A 134 1.44 -2.83 16.42
C ALA A 134 0.72 -1.67 15.69
N GLY A 135 0.00 -1.99 14.61
CA GLY A 135 -0.85 -1.03 13.90
C GLY A 135 -2.16 -0.70 14.63
N CYS A 136 -2.89 0.27 14.09
CA CYS A 136 -4.22 0.67 14.57
C CYS A 136 -5.36 -0.22 14.04
N ASN A 137 -5.04 -1.34 13.37
CA ASN A 137 -5.94 -2.28 12.70
C ASN A 137 -6.60 -1.78 11.41
N ALA A 138 -6.32 -0.59 10.93
CA ALA A 138 -6.94 -0.09 9.70
C ALA A 138 -6.37 -0.79 8.44
N CYS A 139 -5.06 -0.94 8.35
CA CYS A 139 -4.42 -1.65 7.24
C CYS A 139 -4.80 -3.14 7.23
N GLU A 140 -4.86 -3.78 8.40
CA GLU A 140 -5.29 -5.17 8.56
C GLU A 140 -6.74 -5.37 8.10
N ALA A 141 -7.63 -4.42 8.42
CA ALA A 141 -9.03 -4.46 7.98
C ALA A 141 -9.12 -4.44 6.44
N ASP A 142 -8.37 -3.54 5.77
CA ASP A 142 -8.36 -3.44 4.31
C ASP A 142 -7.64 -4.61 3.61
N VAL A 143 -6.66 -5.22 4.26
CA VAL A 143 -6.05 -6.49 3.82
C VAL A 143 -7.06 -7.63 3.93
N ASN A 144 -7.78 -7.75 5.04
CA ASN A 144 -8.76 -8.81 5.27
C ASN A 144 -9.96 -8.72 4.31
N VAL A 145 -10.39 -7.50 3.96
CA VAL A 145 -11.47 -7.26 2.99
C VAL A 145 -11.15 -7.89 1.63
N LEU A 146 -9.89 -8.04 1.24
CA LEU A 146 -9.50 -8.71 -0.02
C LEU A 146 -9.98 -10.16 -0.11
N GLY A 147 -10.16 -10.85 1.03
CA GLY A 147 -10.71 -12.21 1.10
C GLY A 147 -12.22 -12.28 0.95
N THR A 148 -12.94 -11.16 0.91
CA THR A 148 -14.41 -11.14 0.77
C THR A 148 -14.84 -11.43 -0.67
N VAL A 149 -16.13 -11.76 -0.84
CA VAL A 149 -16.73 -12.06 -2.15
C VAL A 149 -16.60 -10.89 -3.15
N VAL A 150 -16.44 -9.66 -2.66
CA VAL A 150 -16.31 -8.47 -3.52
C VAL A 150 -14.98 -8.47 -4.27
N PHE A 151 -13.87 -8.70 -3.57
CA PHE A 151 -12.53 -8.68 -4.15
C PHE A 151 -12.08 -10.07 -4.60
N ASP A 152 -12.45 -11.11 -3.85
CA ASP A 152 -12.17 -12.53 -4.16
C ASP A 152 -10.68 -12.76 -4.52
N LEU A 153 -9.80 -12.43 -3.57
CA LEU A 153 -8.34 -12.51 -3.73
C LEU A 153 -7.88 -13.90 -4.22
N GLY A 154 -8.61 -14.95 -3.78
CA GLY A 154 -8.33 -16.34 -4.14
C GLY A 154 -8.40 -16.61 -5.65
N ARG A 155 -9.24 -15.90 -6.40
CA ARG A 155 -9.32 -16.05 -7.88
C ARG A 155 -8.04 -15.65 -8.60
N PHE A 156 -7.19 -14.89 -7.96
CA PHE A 156 -5.88 -14.49 -8.48
C PHE A 156 -4.76 -15.43 -8.06
N GLY A 157 -5.07 -16.46 -7.28
CA GLY A 157 -4.09 -17.39 -6.72
C GLY A 157 -3.36 -16.84 -5.50
N ILE A 158 -3.86 -15.79 -4.86
CA ILE A 158 -3.26 -15.17 -3.67
C ILE A 158 -4.10 -15.56 -2.45
N GLN A 159 -3.44 -16.00 -1.38
CA GLN A 159 -4.10 -16.43 -0.14
C GLN A 159 -3.30 -16.01 1.08
N PHE A 160 -4.00 -15.74 2.19
CA PHE A 160 -3.36 -15.58 3.49
C PHE A 160 -3.37 -16.92 4.25
N VAL A 161 -2.23 -17.23 4.88
CA VAL A 161 -2.02 -18.47 5.62
C VAL A 161 -1.63 -18.19 7.07
N ALA A 162 -2.09 -19.05 7.98
CA ALA A 162 -1.84 -18.86 9.40
C ALA A 162 -0.40 -19.18 9.81
N SER A 163 0.24 -20.16 9.16
CA SER A 163 1.61 -20.56 9.48
C SER A 163 2.63 -19.95 8.52
N PRO A 164 3.68 -19.29 8.98
CA PRO A 164 4.75 -18.76 8.12
C PRO A 164 5.50 -19.85 7.37
N ARG A 165 5.52 -21.08 7.86
CA ARG A 165 6.18 -22.22 7.17
C ARG A 165 5.47 -22.64 5.89
N HIS A 166 4.23 -22.21 5.71
CA HIS A 166 3.44 -22.47 4.49
C HIS A 166 3.27 -21.21 3.63
N ALA A 167 3.96 -20.13 3.99
CA ALA A 167 3.92 -18.86 3.28
C ALA A 167 5.09 -18.75 2.29
N ASP A 168 4.85 -18.04 1.20
CA ASP A 168 5.84 -17.63 0.20
C ASP A 168 6.40 -16.23 0.53
N GLY A 169 5.82 -15.55 1.50
CA GLY A 169 6.25 -14.23 1.95
C GLY A 169 5.46 -13.71 3.13
N ILE A 170 5.89 -12.56 3.64
CA ILE A 170 5.18 -11.83 4.68
C ILE A 170 4.62 -10.51 4.16
N LEU A 171 3.45 -10.14 4.67
CA LEU A 171 2.84 -8.83 4.49
C LEU A 171 2.82 -8.14 5.85
N ILE A 172 3.48 -7.00 5.96
CA ILE A 172 3.71 -6.28 7.21
C ILE A 172 2.80 -5.06 7.26
N THR A 173 2.09 -4.89 8.37
CA THR A 173 1.33 -3.70 8.72
C THR A 173 1.81 -3.14 10.06
N GLY A 174 1.52 -1.85 10.31
CA GLY A 174 1.90 -1.18 11.56
C GLY A 174 3.34 -0.69 11.62
N PRO A 175 3.68 0.14 12.62
CA PRO A 175 4.94 0.89 12.68
C PRO A 175 6.14 0.08 13.20
N ILE A 176 5.99 -1.19 13.44
CA ILE A 176 6.98 -2.12 14.00
C ILE A 176 7.48 -1.65 15.37
N SER A 177 6.65 -1.87 16.39
CA SER A 177 7.04 -1.57 17.76
C SER A 177 8.20 -2.46 18.22
N ARG A 178 8.96 -1.98 19.20
CA ARG A 178 10.03 -2.75 19.84
C ARG A 178 9.55 -4.11 20.34
N ASN A 179 8.35 -4.18 20.89
CA ASN A 179 7.75 -5.42 21.37
C ASN A 179 7.46 -6.42 20.24
N MET A 180 7.11 -5.93 19.03
CA MET A 180 6.81 -6.79 17.87
C MET A 180 8.04 -7.16 17.05
N MET A 181 9.18 -6.51 17.27
CA MET A 181 10.40 -6.75 16.48
C MET A 181 10.85 -8.21 16.52
N LEU A 182 10.88 -8.82 17.69
CA LEU A 182 11.28 -10.23 17.82
C LEU A 182 10.30 -11.15 17.09
N ALA A 183 8.99 -10.91 17.25
CA ALA A 183 7.95 -11.71 16.60
C ALA A 183 8.02 -11.59 15.08
N LEU A 184 8.24 -10.37 14.55
CA LEU A 184 8.42 -10.12 13.12
C LEU A 184 9.63 -10.89 12.56
N LYS A 185 10.80 -10.78 13.21
CA LYS A 185 12.03 -11.49 12.80
C LYS A 185 11.82 -13.01 12.82
N LYS A 186 11.25 -13.56 13.88
CA LYS A 186 10.96 -15.01 13.99
C LYS A 186 9.99 -15.49 12.91
N THR A 187 8.97 -14.68 12.59
CA THR A 187 8.04 -14.99 11.50
C THR A 187 8.76 -14.98 10.15
N TYR A 188 9.58 -13.97 9.88
CA TYR A 188 10.37 -13.88 8.65
C TYR A 188 11.35 -15.06 8.49
N GLU A 189 12.06 -15.43 9.55
CA GLU A 189 12.98 -16.57 9.55
C GLU A 189 12.26 -17.88 9.24
N ALA A 190 11.01 -18.05 9.72
CA ALA A 190 10.23 -19.26 9.53
C ALA A 190 9.65 -19.42 8.11
N VAL A 191 9.61 -18.37 7.30
CA VAL A 191 9.20 -18.45 5.88
C VAL A 191 10.33 -19.05 5.06
N PRO A 192 10.08 -20.09 4.23
CA PRO A 192 11.09 -20.70 3.37
C PRO A 192 11.67 -19.71 2.36
N THR A 193 12.92 -19.95 1.94
CA THR A 193 13.58 -19.19 0.86
C THR A 193 13.29 -19.85 -0.49
N PRO A 194 13.05 -19.10 -1.59
CA PRO A 194 12.96 -17.63 -1.66
C PRO A 194 11.67 -17.10 -1.07
N LYS A 195 11.70 -15.90 -0.49
CA LYS A 195 10.57 -15.29 0.18
C LYS A 195 10.39 -13.80 -0.19
N LEU A 196 9.16 -13.30 -0.11
CA LEU A 196 8.80 -11.92 -0.39
C LEU A 196 8.47 -11.16 0.89
N VAL A 197 8.77 -9.86 0.91
CA VAL A 197 8.41 -8.95 2.00
C VAL A 197 7.66 -7.75 1.44
N ILE A 198 6.45 -7.54 1.94
CA ILE A 198 5.53 -6.50 1.47
C ILE A 198 5.22 -5.57 2.64
N ALA A 199 5.50 -4.28 2.51
CA ALA A 199 5.16 -3.26 3.49
C ALA A 199 3.87 -2.54 3.07
N VAL A 200 2.83 -2.60 3.92
CA VAL A 200 1.50 -2.05 3.64
C VAL A 200 1.15 -0.95 4.63
N GLY A 201 0.92 0.24 4.09
CA GLY A 201 0.56 1.44 4.83
C GLY A 201 1.74 2.28 5.29
N ALA A 202 1.50 3.58 5.50
CA ALA A 202 2.51 4.55 5.91
C ALA A 202 3.27 4.12 7.19
N CYS A 203 2.59 3.47 8.13
CA CYS A 203 3.21 2.96 9.36
C CYS A 203 4.29 1.92 9.08
N ALA A 204 4.00 0.92 8.22
CA ALA A 204 4.94 -0.13 7.87
C ALA A 204 6.10 0.39 6.99
N ILE A 205 5.88 1.47 6.25
CA ILE A 205 6.86 2.05 5.35
C ILE A 205 7.81 3.01 6.06
N SER A 206 7.29 3.88 6.95
CA SER A 206 8.06 4.99 7.52
C SER A 206 7.81 5.26 9.01
N GLY A 207 6.98 4.46 9.68
CA GLY A 207 6.48 4.75 11.03
C GLY A 207 5.17 5.52 11.06
N GLY A 208 4.77 6.15 9.94
CA GLY A 208 3.51 6.90 9.81
C GLY A 208 3.37 8.03 10.84
N PRO A 209 2.23 8.12 11.56
CA PRO A 209 2.01 9.13 12.60
C PRO A 209 2.92 8.98 13.83
N PHE A 210 3.61 7.84 13.95
CA PHE A 210 4.45 7.50 15.11
C PHE A 210 5.94 7.67 14.83
N ILE A 211 6.28 8.24 13.67
CA ILE A 211 7.67 8.43 13.24
C ILE A 211 8.49 9.11 14.35
N ASP A 212 9.72 8.66 14.51
CA ASP A 212 10.68 9.11 15.54
C ASP A 212 10.27 8.88 17.01
N ASN A 213 9.20 8.11 17.22
CA ASN A 213 8.89 7.63 18.55
C ASN A 213 9.91 6.54 18.97
N PRO A 214 10.52 6.63 20.19
CA PRO A 214 11.55 5.69 20.63
C PRO A 214 11.08 4.24 20.73
N GLU A 215 9.77 3.99 20.79
CA GLU A 215 9.20 2.64 20.89
C GLU A 215 8.90 1.97 19.55
N ILE A 216 9.24 2.62 18.43
CA ILE A 216 9.03 2.07 17.08
C ILE A 216 10.31 2.11 16.22
N HIS A 217 10.30 1.41 15.09
CA HIS A 217 11.44 1.26 14.18
C HIS A 217 11.30 2.04 12.85
N ASN A 218 10.47 3.08 12.81
CA ASN A 218 10.31 3.94 11.61
C ASN A 218 10.17 3.18 10.28
N GLY A 219 9.44 2.06 10.30
CA GLY A 219 9.19 1.23 9.14
C GLY A 219 10.04 -0.04 9.04
N ALA A 220 9.67 -0.91 8.12
CA ALA A 220 10.21 -2.27 7.99
C ALA A 220 11.59 -2.32 7.31
N GLU A 221 11.92 -1.33 6.47
CA GLU A 221 13.15 -1.31 5.65
C GLU A 221 14.44 -1.34 6.49
N SER A 222 14.40 -0.74 7.68
CA SER A 222 15.53 -0.79 8.62
C SER A 222 15.83 -2.20 9.16
N THR A 223 14.88 -3.13 8.97
CA THR A 223 14.92 -4.46 9.59
C THR A 223 14.95 -5.59 8.56
N LEU A 224 14.22 -5.46 7.45
CA LEU A 224 14.02 -6.48 6.43
C LEU A 224 14.13 -5.89 5.03
N PRO A 225 14.61 -6.66 4.05
CA PRO A 225 14.56 -6.25 2.65
C PRO A 225 13.11 -6.22 2.16
N ILE A 226 12.67 -5.11 1.59
CA ILE A 226 11.29 -4.94 1.11
C ILE A 226 11.24 -5.11 -0.40
N ASP A 227 10.33 -5.97 -0.89
CA ASP A 227 10.10 -6.23 -2.31
C ASP A 227 8.97 -5.38 -2.91
N LEU A 228 8.02 -4.95 -2.06
CA LEU A 228 6.89 -4.13 -2.47
C LEU A 228 6.47 -3.19 -1.35
N TYR A 229 6.26 -1.94 -1.71
CA TYR A 229 5.69 -0.90 -0.84
C TYR A 229 4.30 -0.52 -1.34
N VAL A 230 3.31 -0.50 -0.44
CA VAL A 230 1.93 -0.12 -0.74
C VAL A 230 1.54 1.06 0.16
N PRO A 231 1.68 2.31 -0.32
CA PRO A 231 1.41 3.50 0.48
C PRO A 231 -0.09 3.72 0.71
N GLY A 232 -0.43 4.33 1.84
CA GLY A 232 -1.80 4.67 2.26
C GLY A 232 -1.92 4.70 3.79
N CYS A 233 -2.99 5.29 4.32
CA CYS A 233 -3.27 5.29 5.76
C CYS A 233 -4.78 5.24 6.04
N PRO A 234 -5.39 4.04 5.90
CA PRO A 234 -4.87 2.82 5.27
C PRO A 234 -4.86 2.90 3.73
N PRO A 235 -4.10 2.04 3.05
CA PRO A 235 -4.24 1.90 1.59
C PRO A 235 -5.55 1.20 1.25
N HIS A 236 -6.27 1.74 0.27
CA HIS A 236 -7.52 1.13 -0.19
C HIS A 236 -7.29 -0.32 -0.68
N PRO A 237 -8.24 -1.26 -0.50
CA PRO A 237 -8.08 -2.65 -0.93
C PRO A 237 -7.64 -2.80 -2.39
N LEU A 238 -8.13 -1.94 -3.30
CA LEU A 238 -7.69 -1.94 -4.70
C LEU A 238 -6.23 -1.53 -4.89
N THR A 239 -5.70 -0.65 -4.04
CA THR A 239 -4.27 -0.28 -4.05
C THR A 239 -3.40 -1.47 -3.66
N ILE A 240 -3.83 -2.21 -2.64
CA ILE A 240 -3.15 -3.43 -2.20
C ILE A 240 -3.23 -4.50 -3.30
N LEU A 241 -4.43 -4.75 -3.83
CA LEU A 241 -4.67 -5.75 -4.86
C LEU A 241 -3.89 -5.44 -6.14
N ASP A 242 -3.90 -4.19 -6.63
CA ASP A 242 -3.14 -3.78 -7.82
C ASP A 242 -1.64 -3.99 -7.60
N GLY A 243 -1.10 -3.61 -6.44
CA GLY A 243 0.30 -3.82 -6.08
C GLY A 243 0.70 -5.30 -6.09
N LEU A 244 -0.09 -6.17 -5.47
CA LEU A 244 0.14 -7.61 -5.46
C LEU A 244 0.07 -8.20 -6.87
N LEU A 245 -0.91 -7.78 -7.69
CA LEU A 245 -1.03 -8.26 -9.05
C LEU A 245 0.12 -7.79 -9.96
N ARG A 246 0.61 -6.57 -9.78
CA ARG A 246 1.80 -6.08 -10.50
C ARG A 246 3.03 -6.89 -10.14
N LEU A 247 3.19 -7.21 -8.86
CA LEU A 247 4.33 -7.98 -8.38
C LEU A 247 4.42 -9.38 -9.02
N ILE A 248 3.28 -10.08 -9.13
CA ILE A 248 3.24 -11.50 -9.57
C ILE A 248 2.82 -11.72 -11.03
N ARG A 249 2.46 -10.67 -11.76
CA ARG A 249 2.04 -10.77 -13.17
C ARG A 249 2.82 -9.77 -14.02
N ALA A 250 3.49 -10.27 -15.04
CA ALA A 250 3.94 -9.42 -16.14
C ALA A 250 2.67 -8.88 -16.86
N ARG A 251 2.45 -7.60 -16.80
CA ARG A 251 1.43 -6.90 -17.60
C ARG A 251 2.04 -6.43 -18.90
#